data_c9b6e55d286926ea4f2cc1fab4a3d300
#
_entry.id   c9b6e55d286926ea4f2cc1fab4a3d300
#
_cell.length_a   1.000
_cell.length_b   1.000
_cell.length_c   1.000
_cell.angle_alpha   90.00
_cell.angle_beta   90.00
_cell.angle_gamma   90.00
#
_symmetry.space_group_name_H-M   'P 1'
#
loop_
_entity.id
_entity.type
_entity.pdbx_description
1 polymer ?
#
loop_
_entity_poly.entity_id
_entity_poly.type
_entity_poly.pdbx_seq_one_letter_code
_entity_poly.pdbx_strand_id
1 'polypeptide(L)'
;IKMKKGFRILKFKKDRPVFEVKDVSKSFDGRPILKKLSLKVFPGECVGILGPNGCGKTTLFSMCIGEQNVEGGKIYLNNKSIEQIPIHLRSKEGLGYLPQQRSVFNMSVYDNILGIAQISISGAENQKSTTEKLLDEFNLQHLRSLNASVLSGGEIR
;
A
#
# COMPACT_ATOMS: atom_id res chain seq x y z
N ILE A 1 30.55 -12.86 -6.77
CA ILE A 1 30.31 -11.44 -6.41
C ILE A 1 30.26 -11.40 -4.88
N LYS A 2 31.30 -10.82 -4.25
CA LYS A 2 31.33 -10.62 -2.78
C LYS A 2 30.37 -9.50 -2.42
N MET A 3 29.24 -9.84 -1.76
CA MET A 3 28.30 -8.85 -1.22
C MET A 3 28.81 -8.27 0.10
N LYS A 4 28.78 -6.92 0.20
CA LYS A 4 29.17 -6.17 1.40
C LYS A 4 28.27 -6.56 2.59
N LYS A 5 28.87 -6.67 3.78
CA LYS A 5 28.18 -6.95 5.05
C LYS A 5 27.03 -5.97 5.27
N GLY A 6 25.80 -6.48 5.40
CA GLY A 6 24.63 -5.70 5.80
C GLY A 6 23.31 -6.14 5.18
N PHE A 7 23.29 -6.87 4.07
CA PHE A 7 22.05 -7.38 3.48
C PHE A 7 21.79 -8.83 3.93
N ARG A 8 20.78 -9.03 4.75
CA ARG A 8 20.24 -10.36 5.03
C ARG A 8 19.25 -10.70 3.92
N ILE A 9 19.67 -11.51 2.94
CA ILE A 9 18.73 -12.09 1.98
C ILE A 9 17.89 -13.10 2.75
N LEU A 10 16.67 -12.70 3.11
CA LEU A 10 15.67 -13.64 3.57
C LEU A 10 15.32 -14.53 2.37
N LYS A 11 15.74 -15.79 2.36
CA LYS A 11 15.24 -16.78 1.42
C LYS A 11 13.80 -17.10 1.79
N PHE A 12 12.86 -16.37 1.18
CA PHE A 12 11.45 -16.72 1.28
C PHE A 12 11.24 -18.05 0.54
N LYS A 13 10.60 -19.02 1.19
CA LYS A 13 10.11 -20.20 0.50
C LYS A 13 9.08 -19.73 -0.51
N LYS A 14 9.32 -19.96 -1.80
CA LYS A 14 8.39 -19.64 -2.91
C LYS A 14 7.09 -20.45 -2.89
N ASP A 15 6.86 -21.26 -1.86
CA ASP A 15 5.79 -22.24 -1.83
C ASP A 15 4.42 -21.66 -1.49
N ARG A 16 4.36 -20.43 -0.97
CA ARG A 16 3.09 -19.79 -0.57
C ARG A 16 3.04 -18.33 -1.01
N PRO A 17 1.93 -17.88 -1.59
CA PRO A 17 1.74 -16.48 -1.94
C PRO A 17 1.65 -15.63 -0.65
N VAL A 18 2.22 -14.42 -0.69
CA VAL A 18 2.02 -13.41 0.37
C VAL A 18 0.70 -12.68 0.18
N PHE A 19 0.23 -12.57 -1.06
CA PHE A 19 -1.05 -11.98 -1.40
C PHE A 19 -1.76 -12.84 -2.45
N GLU A 20 -3.03 -13.14 -2.22
CA GLU A 20 -3.83 -13.94 -3.14
C GLU A 20 -5.23 -13.34 -3.28
N VAL A 21 -5.65 -13.15 -4.51
CA VAL A 21 -7.03 -12.90 -4.91
C VAL A 21 -7.55 -14.18 -5.51
N LYS A 22 -8.69 -14.69 -5.02
CA LYS A 22 -9.26 -15.97 -5.46
C LYS A 22 -10.72 -15.79 -5.88
N ASP A 23 -10.99 -16.00 -7.16
CA ASP A 23 -12.31 -16.00 -7.80
C ASP A 23 -13.14 -14.75 -7.49
N VAL A 24 -12.48 -13.61 -7.42
CA VAL A 24 -13.11 -12.33 -7.05
C VAL A 24 -13.99 -11.83 -8.19
N SER A 25 -15.22 -11.44 -7.82
CA SER A 25 -16.21 -10.90 -8.73
C SER A 25 -16.76 -9.57 -8.22
N LYS A 26 -17.07 -8.67 -9.14
CA LYS A 26 -17.66 -7.36 -8.87
C LYS A 26 -18.51 -6.89 -10.03
N SER A 27 -19.70 -6.34 -9.71
CA SER A 27 -20.61 -5.73 -10.64
C SER A 27 -20.99 -4.31 -10.19
N PHE A 28 -21.35 -3.45 -11.14
CA PHE A 28 -21.97 -2.16 -10.88
C PHE A 28 -23.23 -2.04 -11.72
N ASP A 29 -24.35 -1.73 -11.10
CA ASP A 29 -25.66 -1.59 -11.75
C ASP A 29 -25.99 -2.81 -12.65
N GLY A 30 -25.72 -4.01 -12.14
CA GLY A 30 -25.94 -5.26 -12.86
C GLY A 30 -24.92 -5.57 -13.98
N ARG A 31 -23.97 -4.68 -14.24
CA ARG A 31 -22.91 -4.89 -15.25
C ARG A 31 -21.68 -5.50 -14.58
N PRO A 32 -21.28 -6.72 -14.96
CA PRO A 32 -20.11 -7.35 -14.38
C PRO A 32 -18.82 -6.68 -14.86
N ILE A 33 -18.00 -6.21 -13.91
CA ILE A 33 -16.69 -5.60 -14.16
C ILE A 33 -15.58 -6.65 -13.97
N LEU A 34 -15.65 -7.44 -12.91
CA LEU A 34 -14.73 -8.54 -12.66
C LEU A 34 -15.50 -9.84 -12.54
N LYS A 35 -15.01 -10.88 -13.23
CA LYS A 35 -15.64 -12.21 -13.27
C LYS A 35 -14.62 -13.26 -12.83
N LYS A 36 -14.74 -13.74 -11.59
CA LYS A 36 -13.88 -14.80 -11.01
C LYS A 36 -12.39 -14.60 -11.28
N LEU A 37 -11.92 -13.33 -11.07
CA LEU A 37 -10.52 -13.01 -11.24
C LEU A 37 -9.70 -13.61 -10.12
N SER A 38 -8.61 -14.28 -10.48
CA SER A 38 -7.66 -14.85 -9.53
C SER A 38 -6.24 -14.42 -9.88
N LEU A 39 -5.46 -14.05 -8.87
CA LEU A 39 -4.03 -13.74 -9.00
C LEU A 39 -3.30 -14.10 -7.70
N LYS A 40 -2.01 -14.33 -7.81
CA LYS A 40 -1.12 -14.61 -6.66
C LYS A 40 0.13 -13.75 -6.78
N VAL A 41 0.62 -13.29 -5.64
CA VAL A 41 1.89 -12.58 -5.52
C VAL A 41 2.75 -13.32 -4.51
N PHE A 42 3.95 -13.71 -4.91
CA PHE A 42 4.88 -14.44 -4.05
C PHE A 42 5.91 -13.47 -3.42
N PRO A 43 6.58 -13.89 -2.33
CA PRO A 43 7.61 -13.06 -1.70
C PRO A 43 8.68 -12.60 -2.70
N GLY A 44 8.95 -11.28 -2.72
CA GLY A 44 9.93 -10.66 -3.62
C GLY A 44 9.48 -10.52 -5.07
N GLU A 45 8.21 -10.83 -5.38
CA GLU A 45 7.66 -10.72 -6.73
C GLU A 45 7.04 -9.34 -6.96
N CYS A 46 7.20 -8.83 -8.19
CA CYS A 46 6.51 -7.64 -8.69
C CYS A 46 5.52 -8.07 -9.79
N VAL A 47 4.24 -7.84 -9.56
CA VAL A 47 3.17 -8.20 -10.50
C VAL A 47 2.56 -6.96 -11.12
N GLY A 48 2.61 -6.86 -12.44
CA GLY A 48 1.98 -5.79 -13.22
C GLY A 48 0.59 -6.20 -13.72
N ILE A 49 -0.41 -5.32 -13.55
CA ILE A 49 -1.76 -5.51 -14.08
C ILE A 49 -1.96 -4.57 -15.26
N LEU A 50 -2.04 -5.13 -16.47
CA LEU A 50 -2.21 -4.41 -17.71
C LEU A 50 -3.62 -4.59 -18.25
N GLY A 51 -4.11 -3.59 -18.96
CA GLY A 51 -5.41 -3.63 -19.61
C GLY A 51 -5.91 -2.23 -20.00
N PRO A 52 -6.93 -2.14 -20.88
CA PRO A 52 -7.51 -0.87 -21.30
C PRO A 52 -8.19 -0.13 -20.14
N ASN A 53 -8.50 1.15 -20.37
CA ASN A 53 -9.28 1.92 -19.39
C ASN A 53 -10.67 1.30 -19.23
N GLY A 54 -11.18 1.29 -17.98
CA GLY A 54 -12.48 0.71 -17.66
C GLY A 54 -12.54 -0.81 -17.50
N CYS A 55 -11.42 -1.55 -17.71
CA CYS A 55 -11.42 -3.01 -17.57
C CYS A 55 -11.41 -3.52 -16.11
N GLY A 56 -11.52 -2.63 -15.12
CA GLY A 56 -11.64 -3.01 -13.71
C GLY A 56 -10.35 -3.02 -12.89
N LYS A 57 -9.22 -2.49 -13.41
CA LYS A 57 -7.96 -2.40 -12.65
C LYS A 57 -8.12 -1.65 -11.33
N THR A 58 -8.67 -0.45 -11.37
CA THR A 58 -8.92 0.37 -10.17
C THR A 58 -9.90 -0.33 -9.23
N THR A 59 -10.96 -0.94 -9.75
CA THR A 59 -11.92 -1.72 -8.97
C THR A 59 -11.25 -2.86 -8.22
N LEU A 60 -10.34 -3.60 -8.87
CA LEU A 60 -9.58 -4.66 -8.23
C LEU A 60 -8.71 -4.12 -7.08
N PHE A 61 -7.97 -3.03 -7.31
CA PHE A 61 -7.17 -2.40 -6.26
C PHE A 61 -8.04 -1.89 -5.10
N SER A 62 -9.16 -1.22 -5.39
CA SER A 62 -10.10 -0.75 -4.35
C SER A 62 -10.67 -1.89 -3.49
N MET A 63 -10.93 -3.06 -4.08
CA MET A 63 -11.30 -4.26 -3.31
C MET A 63 -10.12 -4.81 -2.50
N CYS A 64 -8.92 -4.84 -3.06
CA CYS A 64 -7.72 -5.31 -2.34
C CYS A 64 -7.43 -4.46 -1.09
N ILE A 65 -7.59 -3.14 -1.18
CA ILE A 65 -7.36 -2.25 -0.03
C ILE A 65 -8.57 -2.13 0.90
N GLY A 66 -9.76 -2.55 0.49
CA GLY A 66 -10.98 -2.54 1.30
C GLY A 66 -11.83 -1.28 1.18
N GLU A 67 -11.63 -0.46 0.14
CA GLU A 67 -12.55 0.62 -0.22
C GLU A 67 -13.86 0.09 -0.78
N GLN A 68 -13.82 -1.06 -1.45
CA GLN A 68 -14.98 -1.71 -2.02
C GLN A 68 -15.10 -3.15 -1.53
N ASN A 69 -16.33 -3.56 -1.29
CA ASN A 69 -16.64 -4.93 -0.91
C ASN A 69 -16.57 -5.87 -2.11
N VAL A 70 -16.08 -7.08 -1.86
CA VAL A 70 -16.10 -8.21 -2.78
C VAL A 70 -17.51 -8.80 -2.82
N GLU A 71 -18.07 -9.05 -4.00
CA GLU A 71 -19.37 -9.71 -4.15
C GLU A 71 -19.24 -11.23 -4.17
N GLY A 72 -18.09 -11.73 -4.58
CA GLY A 72 -17.78 -13.15 -4.59
C GLY A 72 -16.28 -13.38 -4.60
N GLY A 73 -15.85 -14.56 -4.14
CA GLY A 73 -14.44 -14.90 -4.00
C GLY A 73 -13.84 -14.43 -2.67
N LYS A 74 -12.51 -14.47 -2.56
CA LYS A 74 -11.79 -14.15 -1.33
C LYS A 74 -10.47 -13.45 -1.63
N ILE A 75 -9.99 -12.65 -0.66
CA ILE A 75 -8.67 -12.00 -0.70
C ILE A 75 -7.89 -12.42 0.55
N TYR A 76 -6.65 -12.87 0.33
CA TYR A 76 -5.78 -13.32 1.41
C TYR A 76 -4.49 -12.49 1.45
N LEU A 77 -4.07 -12.15 2.65
CA LEU A 77 -2.75 -11.59 2.96
C LEU A 77 -2.07 -12.53 3.96
N ASN A 78 -0.90 -13.07 3.62
CA ASN A 78 -0.18 -14.04 4.44
C ASN A 78 -1.08 -15.22 4.91
N ASN A 79 -1.90 -15.77 4.02
CA ASN A 79 -2.91 -16.82 4.28
C ASN A 79 -4.09 -16.41 5.19
N LYS A 80 -4.15 -15.15 5.62
CA LYS A 80 -5.28 -14.60 6.38
C LYS A 80 -6.28 -13.97 5.42
N SER A 81 -7.55 -14.32 5.53
CA SER A 81 -8.65 -13.70 4.78
C SER A 81 -8.83 -12.26 5.24
N ILE A 82 -8.85 -11.32 4.29
CA ILE A 82 -8.90 -9.88 4.61
C ILE A 82 -10.11 -9.15 4.02
N GLU A 83 -10.98 -9.82 3.29
CA GLU A 83 -12.12 -9.18 2.62
C GLU A 83 -13.09 -8.48 3.60
N GLN A 84 -13.20 -8.97 4.84
CA GLN A 84 -14.02 -8.37 5.89
C GLN A 84 -13.25 -7.38 6.78
N ILE A 85 -11.94 -7.24 6.56
CA ILE A 85 -11.11 -6.33 7.35
C ILE A 85 -11.22 -4.93 6.76
N PRO A 86 -11.61 -3.90 7.58
CA PRO A 86 -11.66 -2.52 7.12
C PRO A 86 -10.31 -2.00 6.65
N ILE A 87 -10.32 -1.02 5.74
CA ILE A 87 -9.11 -0.43 5.12
C ILE A 87 -8.03 -0.05 6.14
N HIS A 88 -8.40 0.63 7.22
CA HIS A 88 -7.47 1.10 8.25
C HIS A 88 -6.81 -0.03 9.07
N LEU A 89 -7.41 -1.23 9.08
CA LEU A 89 -6.83 -2.41 9.71
C LEU A 89 -5.99 -3.24 8.74
N ARG A 90 -6.27 -3.19 7.42
CA ARG A 90 -5.44 -3.88 6.41
C ARG A 90 -4.02 -3.33 6.37
N SER A 91 -3.83 -2.04 6.61
CA SER A 91 -2.49 -1.44 6.73
C SER A 91 -1.70 -2.01 7.91
N LYS A 92 -2.36 -2.28 9.05
CA LYS A 92 -1.74 -2.93 10.22
C LYS A 92 -1.37 -4.40 9.96
N GLU A 93 -2.07 -5.05 9.03
CA GLU A 93 -1.71 -6.41 8.57
C GLU A 93 -0.52 -6.40 7.58
N GLY A 94 0.00 -5.23 7.21
CA GLY A 94 1.15 -5.06 6.32
C GLY A 94 0.81 -4.77 4.86
N LEU A 95 -0.44 -4.42 4.53
CA LEU A 95 -0.84 -4.02 3.18
C LEU A 95 -0.64 -2.52 3.00
N GLY A 96 0.42 -2.13 2.29
CA GLY A 96 0.64 -0.74 1.88
C GLY A 96 -0.11 -0.42 0.58
N TYR A 97 -0.56 0.83 0.43
CA TYR A 97 -1.19 1.34 -0.77
C TYR A 97 -0.70 2.73 -1.11
N LEU A 98 -0.32 2.92 -2.37
CA LEU A 98 0.01 4.24 -2.91
C LEU A 98 -1.09 4.64 -3.89
N PRO A 99 -1.97 5.61 -3.54
CA PRO A 99 -3.07 6.03 -4.39
C PRO A 99 -2.57 6.78 -5.64
N GLN A 100 -3.39 6.75 -6.70
CA GLN A 100 -3.11 7.48 -7.92
C GLN A 100 -3.27 9.00 -7.74
N GLN A 101 -4.23 9.41 -6.90
CA GLN A 101 -4.43 10.81 -6.54
C GLN A 101 -3.53 11.19 -5.37
N ARG A 102 -3.17 12.47 -5.31
CA ARG A 102 -2.38 13.03 -4.20
C ARG A 102 -3.18 12.89 -2.90
N SER A 103 -2.55 12.35 -1.87
CA SER A 103 -3.16 12.22 -0.54
C SER A 103 -2.24 12.81 0.51
N VAL A 104 -2.05 14.12 0.42
CA VAL A 104 -1.32 14.91 1.42
C VAL A 104 -2.25 15.93 2.05
N PHE A 105 -2.05 16.20 3.33
CA PHE A 105 -2.76 17.25 4.04
C PHE A 105 -2.14 18.63 3.73
N ASN A 106 -2.96 19.67 3.77
CA ASN A 106 -2.52 21.05 3.56
C ASN A 106 -1.75 21.57 4.79
N MET A 107 -0.60 20.98 5.04
CA MET A 107 0.34 21.30 6.11
C MET A 107 1.77 21.03 5.65
N SER A 108 2.77 21.28 6.49
CA SER A 108 4.16 21.05 6.12
C SER A 108 4.45 19.58 5.79
N VAL A 109 5.52 19.31 5.03
CA VAL A 109 6.02 17.93 4.79
C VAL A 109 6.29 17.24 6.11
N TYR A 110 6.94 17.94 7.05
CA TYR A 110 7.22 17.42 8.38
C TYR A 110 5.93 16.98 9.10
N ASP A 111 4.91 17.85 9.13
CA ASP A 111 3.66 17.57 9.84
C ASP A 111 2.86 16.44 9.19
N ASN A 112 2.91 16.30 7.87
CA ASN A 112 2.31 15.18 7.16
C ASN A 112 2.91 13.84 7.62
N ILE A 113 4.24 13.75 7.71
CA ILE A 113 4.93 12.53 8.15
C ILE A 113 4.71 12.30 9.65
N LEU A 114 4.82 13.36 10.47
CA LEU A 114 4.60 13.28 11.90
C LEU A 114 3.18 12.83 12.25
N GLY A 115 2.17 13.31 11.53
CA GLY A 115 0.77 12.92 11.73
C GLY A 115 0.57 11.41 11.56
N ILE A 116 1.19 10.80 10.55
CA ILE A 116 1.15 9.35 10.36
C ILE A 116 1.95 8.61 11.46
N ALA A 117 3.09 9.15 11.87
CA ALA A 117 3.88 8.58 12.96
C ALA A 117 3.09 8.60 14.29
N GLN A 118 2.31 9.65 14.56
CA GLN A 118 1.45 9.75 15.75
C GLN A 118 0.37 8.68 15.81
N ILE A 119 -0.17 8.26 14.66
CA ILE A 119 -1.19 7.19 14.58
C ILE A 119 -0.55 5.81 14.75
N SER A 120 0.70 5.64 14.30
CA SER A 120 1.33 4.32 14.13
C SER A 120 2.33 3.97 15.22
N ILE A 121 2.89 4.98 15.93
CA ILE A 121 4.00 4.81 16.86
C ILE A 121 3.62 5.37 18.23
N SER A 122 3.95 4.65 19.29
CA SER A 122 3.77 5.11 20.66
C SER A 122 4.97 5.93 21.15
N GLY A 123 4.68 7.04 21.85
CA GLY A 123 5.68 7.90 22.47
C GLY A 123 6.14 9.03 21.55
N ALA A 124 5.98 10.29 22.03
CA ALA A 124 6.26 11.50 21.26
C ALA A 124 7.72 11.60 20.76
N GLU A 125 8.67 11.12 21.54
CA GLU A 125 10.09 11.12 21.17
C GLU A 125 10.36 10.15 20.00
N ASN A 126 9.78 8.94 20.06
CA ASN A 126 9.89 7.95 18.98
C ASN A 126 9.23 8.45 17.68
N GLN A 127 8.10 9.15 17.79
CA GLN A 127 7.38 9.73 16.66
C GLN A 127 8.26 10.77 15.94
N LYS A 128 8.84 11.71 16.69
CA LYS A 128 9.75 12.73 16.15
C LYS A 128 11.02 12.11 15.56
N SER A 129 11.66 11.19 16.28
CA SER A 129 12.85 10.50 15.81
C SER A 129 12.60 9.73 14.50
N THR A 130 11.46 9.04 14.40
CA THR A 130 11.08 8.34 13.17
C THR A 130 10.80 9.32 12.03
N THR A 131 10.14 10.44 12.31
CA THR A 131 9.88 11.49 11.31
C THR A 131 11.18 12.05 10.74
N GLU A 132 12.17 12.37 11.60
CA GLU A 132 13.48 12.86 11.15
C GLU A 132 14.22 11.80 10.32
N LYS A 133 14.19 10.54 10.74
CA LYS A 133 14.81 9.44 9.98
C LYS A 133 14.20 9.27 8.59
N LEU A 134 12.88 9.39 8.46
CA LEU A 134 12.20 9.30 7.17
C LEU A 134 12.54 10.49 6.28
N LEU A 135 12.61 11.71 6.83
CA LEU A 135 13.03 12.89 6.08
C LEU A 135 14.46 12.73 5.52
N ASP A 136 15.37 12.14 6.30
CA ASP A 136 16.73 11.87 5.86
C ASP A 136 16.78 10.74 4.82
N GLU A 137 16.10 9.62 5.07
CA GLU A 137 16.08 8.44 4.21
C GLU A 137 15.56 8.76 2.79
N PHE A 138 14.52 9.61 2.72
CA PHE A 138 13.92 10.05 1.46
C PHE A 138 14.50 11.38 0.93
N ASN A 139 15.55 11.91 1.57
CA ASN A 139 16.19 13.17 1.20
C ASN A 139 15.21 14.36 1.10
N LEU A 140 14.30 14.47 2.07
CA LEU A 140 13.24 15.48 2.13
C LEU A 140 13.53 16.62 3.12
N GLN A 141 14.67 16.65 3.80
CA GLN A 141 15.01 17.66 4.81
C GLN A 141 14.93 19.09 4.26
N HIS A 142 15.33 19.31 3.02
CA HIS A 142 15.26 20.62 2.36
C HIS A 142 13.82 21.08 2.06
N LEU A 143 12.84 20.17 2.10
CA LEU A 143 11.41 20.43 1.88
C LEU A 143 10.60 20.44 3.18
N ARG A 144 11.21 20.14 4.33
CA ARG A 144 10.51 19.85 5.59
C ARG A 144 9.47 20.88 6.01
N SER A 145 9.76 22.17 5.79
CA SER A 145 8.88 23.29 6.17
C SER A 145 7.94 23.74 5.06
N LEU A 146 8.11 23.22 3.84
CA LEU A 146 7.22 23.55 2.73
C LEU A 146 5.86 22.89 2.91
N ASN A 147 4.81 23.58 2.44
CA ASN A 147 3.49 22.99 2.39
C ASN A 147 3.48 21.84 1.38
N ALA A 148 3.02 20.63 1.80
CA ALA A 148 3.04 19.44 0.97
C ALA A 148 2.15 19.58 -0.29
N SER A 149 1.16 20.48 -0.28
CA SER A 149 0.28 20.70 -1.44
C SER A 149 0.97 21.32 -2.65
N VAL A 150 2.11 22.00 -2.46
CA VAL A 150 2.87 22.66 -3.56
C VAL A 150 3.96 21.76 -4.16
N LEU A 151 4.18 20.59 -3.60
CA LEU A 151 5.19 19.65 -4.07
C LEU A 151 4.85 19.07 -5.45
N SER A 152 5.88 18.74 -6.21
CA SER A 152 5.74 18.01 -7.48
C SER A 152 5.20 16.59 -7.26
N GLY A 153 4.71 15.95 -8.35
CA GLY A 153 4.18 14.58 -8.27
C GLY A 153 5.22 13.54 -7.83
N GLY A 154 6.51 13.76 -8.06
CA GLY A 154 7.59 12.89 -7.61
C GLY A 154 7.92 13.04 -6.13
N GLU A 155 7.95 14.29 -5.64
CA GLU A 155 8.25 14.60 -4.23
C GLU A 155 7.13 14.18 -3.26
N ILE A 156 5.89 14.05 -3.75
CA ILE A 156 4.74 13.58 -2.96
C ILE A 156 4.72 12.05 -2.83
N ARG A 157 5.38 11.30 -3.72
CA ARG A 157 5.39 9.82 -3.74
C ARG A 157 6.61 9.22 -3.12
#